data_e45311a6a25a99807925ca58f12f311b
#
_entry.id   e45311a6a25a99807925ca58f12f311b
#
_cell.length_a   1.000
_cell.length_b   1.000
_cell.length_c   1.000
_cell.angle_alpha   90.00
_cell.angle_beta   90.00
_cell.angle_gamma   90.00
#
_symmetry.space_group_name_H-M   'P 1'
#
loop_
_entity.id
_entity.type
_entity.pdbx_description
1 polymer ?
#
loop_
_entity_poly.entity_id
_entity_poly.type
_entity_poly.pdbx_seq_one_letter_code
_entity_poly.pdbx_strand_id
1 'polypeptide(L)'
;MLKLFWPKADLRNLIALLVIVSIVITLANTLYATWRVQRQVLIDTTLEANRAYAAKLASTSEIFFQLAQSQLHYSANQLSRDFNNEGLLNSEVNRLREQTTSFNSVAVVDEQGAIKAISPESLTLKGMRVTSDASREALTLRQPIISKPTLSAANNLLVFVSWPIWSPDGDYLGYIGGTIYLKKKSILNALLGEQFYRDGTTVYVLDSNNEVLYHQNRQLIGKVLPAIVSPRDEQTNGSLMLAGAGESTQLAGYAVVPTTGWTVVALKPINVTLNPLSGLLMKVLKNSVPFALLTLLVALGLARLIARPLFQLARKASRMDAQGVSKEIGGISAWYFEAAQVKRALLTGIGLVQDKIGRLSSEAQTDPLTQLLNRRGLNAVLEYYRTLRQPFSVLALDIDHFKNVNDSWGHDVGDRVIQQVASTLRASARHSDVVCRNGGEEFLMLLPGTALDEAQIIAERVRLGIAEAWLTDVGRITLSIGVAAWNGSQDVGLEGSLKQADAALYEAKNAGRNCVIVAAA
;
A
#
# COMPACT_ATOMS: atom_id res chain seq x y z
N MET A 1 17.99 -19.28 -11.74
CA MET A 1 19.16 -18.74 -11.03
C MET A 1 18.94 -17.24 -10.80
N LEU A 2 18.30 -16.87 -9.71
CA LEU A 2 18.24 -15.48 -9.21
C LEU A 2 18.55 -15.58 -7.72
N LYS A 3 19.85 -15.69 -7.37
CA LYS A 3 20.32 -15.37 -6.03
C LYS A 3 20.25 -13.85 -5.92
N LEU A 4 19.08 -13.35 -5.56
CA LEU A 4 18.91 -11.97 -5.15
C LEU A 4 19.80 -11.75 -3.92
N PHE A 5 20.72 -10.83 -4.02
CA PHE A 5 21.50 -10.24 -2.93
C PHE A 5 20.53 -9.51 -1.97
N TRP A 6 19.85 -10.26 -1.12
CA TRP A 6 19.17 -9.69 0.02
C TRP A 6 20.11 -9.87 1.21
N PRO A 7 20.74 -8.82 1.74
CA PRO A 7 21.33 -8.87 3.06
C PRO A 7 20.22 -9.35 3.98
N LYS A 8 20.53 -10.24 4.94
CA LYS A 8 19.59 -10.90 5.86
C LYS A 8 18.55 -9.89 6.35
N ALA A 9 17.48 -9.72 5.55
CA ALA A 9 16.45 -8.73 5.81
C ALA A 9 15.68 -9.21 7.04
N ASP A 10 15.70 -8.42 8.09
CA ASP A 10 14.91 -8.64 9.28
C ASP A 10 13.42 -8.63 8.91
N LEU A 11 12.63 -9.49 9.55
CA LEU A 11 11.18 -9.61 9.34
C LEU A 11 10.48 -8.24 9.36
N ARG A 12 10.93 -7.35 10.24
CA ARG A 12 10.46 -5.97 10.33
C ARG A 12 10.65 -5.19 9.02
N ASN A 13 11.82 -5.33 8.38
CA ASN A 13 12.14 -4.63 7.13
C ASN A 13 11.36 -5.21 5.96
N LEU A 14 11.09 -6.52 5.96
CA LEU A 14 10.26 -7.17 4.95
C LEU A 14 8.81 -6.71 5.03
N ILE A 15 8.23 -6.65 6.24
CA ILE A 15 6.87 -6.14 6.45
C ILE A 15 6.80 -4.66 6.05
N ALA A 16 7.78 -3.84 6.45
CA ALA A 16 7.85 -2.43 6.07
C ALA A 16 7.91 -2.25 4.55
N LEU A 17 8.74 -3.02 3.86
CA LEU A 17 8.85 -3.00 2.40
C LEU A 17 7.53 -3.36 1.73
N LEU A 18 6.89 -4.45 2.19
CA LEU A 18 5.59 -4.89 1.66
C LEU A 18 4.54 -3.78 1.79
N VAL A 19 4.47 -3.13 2.95
CA VAL A 19 3.53 -2.03 3.21
C VAL A 19 3.83 -0.82 2.32
N ILE A 20 5.10 -0.43 2.19
CA ILE A 20 5.51 0.69 1.33
C ILE A 20 5.12 0.40 -0.12
N VAL A 21 5.45 -0.79 -0.64
CA VAL A 21 5.10 -1.19 -2.00
C VAL A 21 3.58 -1.19 -2.20
N SER A 22 2.82 -1.72 -1.25
CA SER A 22 1.35 -1.72 -1.31
C SER A 22 0.78 -0.31 -1.33
N ILE A 23 1.28 0.61 -0.49
CA ILE A 23 0.85 2.02 -0.46
C ILE A 23 1.17 2.69 -1.81
N VAL A 24 2.38 2.49 -2.35
CA VAL A 24 2.79 3.09 -3.63
C VAL A 24 1.92 2.58 -4.78
N ILE A 25 1.68 1.28 -4.87
CA ILE A 25 0.82 0.68 -5.89
C ILE A 25 -0.61 1.22 -5.77
N THR A 26 -1.17 1.26 -4.56
CA THR A 26 -2.53 1.76 -4.32
C THR A 26 -2.64 3.23 -4.69
N LEU A 27 -1.67 4.06 -4.29
CA LEU A 27 -1.65 5.49 -4.63
C LEU A 27 -1.53 5.70 -6.14
N ALA A 28 -0.63 4.98 -6.80
CA ALA A 28 -0.45 5.05 -8.25
C ALA A 28 -1.73 4.64 -9.00
N ASN A 29 -2.36 3.54 -8.58
CA ASN A 29 -3.64 3.09 -9.16
C ASN A 29 -4.76 4.12 -8.94
N THR A 30 -4.86 4.70 -7.74
CA THR A 30 -5.86 5.73 -7.43
C THR A 30 -5.66 6.98 -8.28
N LEU A 31 -4.41 7.45 -8.42
CA LEU A 31 -4.10 8.61 -9.26
C LEU A 31 -4.39 8.33 -10.74
N TYR A 32 -4.03 7.15 -11.24
CA TYR A 32 -4.33 6.75 -12.62
C TYR A 32 -5.83 6.64 -12.88
N ALA A 33 -6.57 5.98 -11.98
CA ALA A 33 -8.03 5.86 -12.10
C ALA A 33 -8.71 7.24 -12.06
N THR A 34 -8.30 8.11 -11.11
CA THR A 34 -8.81 9.47 -11.02
C THR A 34 -8.50 10.27 -12.29
N TRP A 35 -7.27 10.19 -12.80
CA TRP A 35 -6.88 10.85 -14.04
C TRP A 35 -7.76 10.40 -15.22
N ARG A 36 -7.93 9.09 -15.38
CA ARG A 36 -8.73 8.51 -16.48
C ARG A 36 -10.19 8.96 -16.41
N VAL A 37 -10.80 8.84 -15.24
CA VAL A 37 -12.22 9.19 -15.05
C VAL A 37 -12.44 10.70 -15.20
N GLN A 38 -11.62 11.52 -14.53
CA GLN A 38 -11.77 12.97 -14.57
C GLN A 38 -11.49 13.54 -15.97
N ARG A 39 -10.51 12.99 -16.69
CA ARG A 39 -10.26 13.36 -18.08
C ARG A 39 -11.50 13.14 -18.95
N GLN A 40 -12.14 11.98 -18.82
CA GLN A 40 -13.34 11.67 -19.61
C GLN A 40 -14.52 12.59 -19.21
N VAL A 41 -14.75 12.77 -17.92
CA VAL A 41 -15.81 13.65 -17.42
C VAL A 41 -15.61 15.09 -17.91
N LEU A 42 -14.40 15.62 -17.92
CA LEU A 42 -14.11 16.97 -18.41
C LEU A 42 -14.40 17.11 -19.92
N ILE A 43 -14.05 16.08 -20.70
CA ILE A 43 -14.31 16.05 -22.13
C ILE A 43 -15.83 16.01 -22.40
N ASP A 44 -16.53 15.05 -21.79
CA ASP A 44 -17.96 14.87 -22.01
C ASP A 44 -18.77 16.07 -21.54
N THR A 45 -18.44 16.62 -20.38
CA THR A 45 -19.08 17.84 -19.85
C THR A 45 -18.83 19.04 -20.76
N THR A 46 -17.63 19.18 -21.34
CA THR A 46 -17.31 20.28 -22.25
C THR A 46 -18.02 20.12 -23.59
N LEU A 47 -18.09 18.90 -24.12
CA LEU A 47 -18.85 18.62 -25.36
C LEU A 47 -20.34 18.96 -25.18
N GLU A 48 -20.93 18.53 -24.07
CA GLU A 48 -22.33 18.83 -23.76
C GLU A 48 -22.57 20.34 -23.50
N ALA A 49 -21.67 21.01 -22.78
CA ALA A 49 -21.72 22.45 -22.56
C ALA A 49 -21.63 23.23 -23.88
N ASN A 50 -20.73 22.84 -24.78
CA ASN A 50 -20.59 23.46 -26.10
C ASN A 50 -21.83 23.21 -26.97
N ARG A 51 -22.40 21.98 -26.92
CA ARG A 51 -23.65 21.67 -27.62
C ARG A 51 -24.80 22.55 -27.13
N ALA A 52 -25.00 22.60 -25.82
CA ALA A 52 -26.05 23.41 -25.20
C ALA A 52 -25.89 24.91 -25.52
N TYR A 53 -24.63 25.39 -25.51
CA TYR A 53 -24.33 26.79 -25.84
C TYR A 53 -24.60 27.10 -27.30
N ALA A 54 -24.16 26.23 -28.23
CA ALA A 54 -24.47 26.40 -29.65
C ALA A 54 -25.99 26.37 -29.93
N ALA A 55 -26.71 25.45 -29.27
CA ALA A 55 -28.17 25.36 -29.40
C ALA A 55 -28.88 26.61 -28.88
N LYS A 56 -28.43 27.17 -27.75
CA LYS A 56 -28.96 28.42 -27.22
C LYS A 56 -28.75 29.58 -28.20
N LEU A 57 -27.55 29.72 -28.75
CA LEU A 57 -27.25 30.77 -29.72
C LEU A 57 -28.04 30.61 -31.02
N ALA A 58 -28.16 29.35 -31.52
CA ALA A 58 -28.99 29.06 -32.70
C ALA A 58 -30.47 29.42 -32.47
N SER A 59 -31.04 29.03 -31.31
CA SER A 59 -32.41 29.38 -30.93
C SER A 59 -32.62 30.88 -30.80
N THR A 60 -31.65 31.57 -30.21
CA THR A 60 -31.71 33.05 -30.10
C THR A 60 -31.66 33.71 -31.47
N SER A 61 -30.83 33.20 -32.39
CA SER A 61 -30.75 33.66 -33.78
C SER A 61 -32.05 33.40 -34.55
N GLU A 62 -32.63 32.21 -34.36
CA GLU A 62 -33.91 31.84 -34.93
C GLU A 62 -35.03 32.81 -34.52
N ILE A 63 -35.17 33.05 -33.22
CA ILE A 63 -36.16 34.02 -32.68
C ILE A 63 -35.90 35.42 -33.24
N PHE A 64 -34.64 35.82 -33.34
CA PHE A 64 -34.29 37.12 -33.93
C PHE A 64 -34.78 37.25 -35.39
N PHE A 65 -34.50 36.24 -36.23
CA PHE A 65 -34.96 36.28 -37.64
C PHE A 65 -36.48 36.24 -37.78
N GLN A 66 -37.17 35.44 -36.98
CA GLN A 66 -38.62 35.40 -36.93
C GLN A 66 -39.22 36.74 -36.53
N LEU A 67 -38.64 37.41 -35.52
CA LEU A 67 -39.06 38.76 -35.12
C LEU A 67 -38.79 39.79 -36.22
N ALA A 68 -37.62 39.75 -36.86
CA ALA A 68 -37.27 40.63 -37.95
C ALA A 68 -38.27 40.47 -39.14
N GLN A 69 -38.59 39.23 -39.52
CA GLN A 69 -39.59 38.99 -40.55
C GLN A 69 -41.00 39.45 -40.15
N SER A 70 -41.39 39.23 -38.87
CA SER A 70 -42.69 39.72 -38.36
C SER A 70 -42.81 41.24 -38.39
N GLN A 71 -41.71 41.95 -38.08
CA GLN A 71 -41.65 43.42 -38.18
C GLN A 71 -41.83 43.90 -39.63
N LEU A 72 -41.12 43.23 -40.59
CA LEU A 72 -41.25 43.56 -42.01
C LEU A 72 -42.66 43.21 -42.54
N HIS A 73 -43.25 42.11 -42.11
CA HIS A 73 -44.63 41.72 -42.45
C HIS A 73 -45.63 42.78 -41.98
N TYR A 74 -45.53 43.23 -40.72
CA TYR A 74 -46.40 44.29 -40.21
C TYR A 74 -46.28 45.56 -41.07
N SER A 75 -45.05 46.00 -41.36
CA SER A 75 -44.79 47.18 -42.19
C SER A 75 -45.29 47.00 -43.61
N ALA A 76 -45.11 45.82 -44.22
CA ALA A 76 -45.68 45.50 -45.55
C ALA A 76 -47.20 45.70 -45.59
N ASN A 77 -47.92 45.20 -44.56
CA ASN A 77 -49.36 45.37 -44.43
C ASN A 77 -49.82 46.86 -44.24
N GLN A 78 -49.00 47.67 -43.57
CA GLN A 78 -49.30 49.11 -43.48
C GLN A 78 -49.11 49.84 -44.83
N LEU A 79 -48.02 49.50 -45.54
CA LEU A 79 -47.67 50.10 -46.81
C LEU A 79 -48.57 49.62 -47.95
N SER A 80 -49.19 48.41 -47.86
CA SER A 80 -50.11 47.87 -48.85
C SER A 80 -51.33 48.75 -49.11
N ARG A 81 -51.75 49.55 -48.13
CA ARG A 81 -52.97 50.38 -48.21
C ARG A 81 -52.77 51.71 -49.00
N ASP A 82 -51.53 52.21 -49.01
CA ASP A 82 -51.18 53.46 -49.68
C ASP A 82 -49.69 53.49 -50.08
N PHE A 83 -49.32 52.61 -51.01
CA PHE A 83 -47.96 52.38 -51.47
C PHE A 83 -47.34 53.60 -52.20
N ASN A 84 -48.16 54.54 -52.67
CA ASN A 84 -47.67 55.71 -53.37
C ASN A 84 -47.45 56.93 -52.45
N ASN A 85 -47.75 56.80 -51.18
CA ASN A 85 -47.58 57.87 -50.21
C ASN A 85 -46.12 57.90 -49.69
N GLU A 86 -45.32 58.80 -50.27
CA GLU A 86 -43.90 58.94 -49.88
C GLU A 86 -43.72 59.27 -48.40
N GLY A 87 -44.62 60.01 -47.78
CA GLY A 87 -44.54 60.29 -46.35
C GLY A 87 -44.71 59.05 -45.48
N LEU A 88 -45.67 58.15 -45.87
CA LEU A 88 -45.87 56.87 -45.22
C LEU A 88 -44.68 55.94 -45.42
N LEU A 89 -44.16 55.88 -46.65
CA LEU A 89 -42.99 55.07 -46.95
C LEU A 89 -41.75 55.44 -46.10
N ASN A 90 -41.44 56.76 -46.09
CA ASN A 90 -40.29 57.29 -45.33
C ASN A 90 -40.49 57.16 -43.80
N SER A 91 -41.68 57.38 -43.28
CA SER A 91 -41.96 57.22 -41.87
C SER A 91 -41.76 55.73 -41.43
N GLU A 92 -42.18 54.78 -42.24
CA GLU A 92 -42.11 53.37 -41.90
C GLU A 92 -40.69 52.80 -42.00
N VAL A 93 -39.87 53.19 -43.00
CA VAL A 93 -38.46 52.76 -43.06
C VAL A 93 -37.65 53.35 -41.92
N ASN A 94 -37.94 54.60 -41.52
CA ASN A 94 -37.31 55.27 -40.35
C ASN A 94 -37.72 54.57 -39.06
N ARG A 95 -39.02 54.27 -38.87
CA ARG A 95 -39.54 53.59 -37.71
C ARG A 95 -38.84 52.26 -37.50
N LEU A 96 -38.77 51.38 -38.56
CA LEU A 96 -38.11 50.13 -38.49
C LEU A 96 -36.63 50.22 -38.13
N ARG A 97 -35.92 51.18 -38.68
CA ARG A 97 -34.51 51.38 -38.38
C ARG A 97 -34.23 51.99 -37.00
N GLU A 98 -35.03 52.95 -36.54
CA GLU A 98 -34.75 53.70 -35.32
C GLU A 98 -35.42 53.17 -34.08
N GLN A 99 -36.62 52.60 -34.20
CA GLN A 99 -37.35 51.98 -33.06
C GLN A 99 -36.98 50.54 -32.80
N THR A 100 -36.50 49.85 -33.83
CA THR A 100 -36.04 48.46 -33.67
C THR A 100 -34.53 48.44 -33.95
N THR A 101 -33.75 47.83 -33.14
CA THR A 101 -32.31 47.64 -33.40
C THR A 101 -32.05 46.52 -34.39
N SER A 102 -33.11 45.99 -35.06
CA SER A 102 -33.03 44.77 -35.90
C SER A 102 -32.25 44.99 -37.18
N PHE A 103 -32.34 46.21 -37.76
CA PHE A 103 -31.80 46.48 -39.10
C PHE A 103 -30.78 47.64 -39.08
N ASN A 104 -29.70 47.51 -39.88
CA ASN A 104 -28.74 48.56 -40.10
C ASN A 104 -29.23 49.56 -41.17
N SER A 105 -30.00 49.10 -42.16
CA SER A 105 -30.73 49.92 -43.12
C SER A 105 -32.01 49.23 -43.53
N VAL A 106 -33.02 50.01 -43.89
CA VAL A 106 -34.33 49.50 -44.41
C VAL A 106 -34.66 50.23 -45.69
N ALA A 107 -35.19 49.53 -46.66
CA ALA A 107 -35.63 50.09 -47.93
C ALA A 107 -36.96 49.51 -48.38
N VAL A 108 -37.78 50.33 -49.06
CA VAL A 108 -38.93 49.85 -49.84
C VAL A 108 -38.59 49.97 -51.31
N VAL A 109 -38.83 48.90 -52.02
CA VAL A 109 -38.54 48.73 -53.46
C VAL A 109 -39.82 48.35 -54.19
N ASP A 110 -40.07 49.03 -55.32
CA ASP A 110 -41.23 48.68 -56.16
C ASP A 110 -41.03 47.44 -57.01
N GLU A 111 -42.07 47.01 -57.71
CA GLU A 111 -42.10 45.83 -58.57
C GLU A 111 -41.10 45.91 -59.74
N GLN A 112 -40.70 47.17 -60.17
CA GLN A 112 -39.66 47.41 -61.20
C GLN A 112 -38.27 47.42 -60.63
N GLY A 113 -38.10 47.30 -59.31
CA GLY A 113 -36.84 47.30 -58.62
C GLY A 113 -36.30 48.69 -58.30
N ALA A 114 -37.10 49.73 -58.38
CA ALA A 114 -36.69 51.11 -57.98
C ALA A 114 -36.87 51.32 -56.46
N ILE A 115 -35.90 51.91 -55.82
CA ILE A 115 -35.94 52.23 -54.37
C ILE A 115 -36.85 53.46 -54.16
N LYS A 116 -38.00 53.24 -53.56
CA LYS A 116 -38.99 54.32 -53.27
C LYS A 116 -38.69 55.07 -51.99
N ALA A 117 -38.23 54.32 -50.96
CA ALA A 117 -37.82 54.91 -49.69
C ALA A 117 -36.65 54.12 -49.10
N ILE A 118 -35.78 54.82 -48.35
CA ILE A 118 -34.58 54.16 -47.71
C ILE A 118 -34.23 54.87 -46.42
N SER A 119 -33.86 54.17 -45.40
CA SER A 119 -33.30 54.68 -44.17
C SER A 119 -32.00 53.96 -43.82
N PRO A 120 -30.87 54.66 -43.50
CA PRO A 120 -30.72 56.11 -43.42
C PRO A 120 -30.66 56.74 -44.81
N GLU A 121 -31.18 57.94 -44.92
CA GLU A 121 -31.17 58.69 -46.18
C GLU A 121 -29.75 59.02 -46.71
N SER A 122 -28.74 58.98 -45.83
CA SER A 122 -27.33 59.18 -46.19
C SER A 122 -26.80 58.15 -47.21
N LEU A 123 -27.55 57.06 -47.50
CA LEU A 123 -27.20 56.09 -48.52
C LEU A 123 -27.41 56.62 -49.96
N THR A 124 -28.10 57.69 -50.18
CA THR A 124 -28.31 58.36 -51.48
C THR A 124 -28.76 57.44 -52.63
N LEU A 125 -29.48 56.36 -52.29
CA LEU A 125 -29.90 55.32 -53.20
C LEU A 125 -31.36 55.43 -53.67
N LYS A 126 -32.14 56.41 -53.16
CA LYS A 126 -33.54 56.67 -53.54
C LYS A 126 -33.64 56.90 -55.06
N GLY A 127 -34.55 56.25 -55.73
CA GLY A 127 -34.75 56.32 -57.15
C GLY A 127 -33.82 55.38 -58.00
N MET A 128 -32.80 54.86 -57.39
CA MET A 128 -31.93 53.91 -58.07
C MET A 128 -32.56 52.48 -58.15
N ARG A 129 -32.20 51.71 -59.19
CA ARG A 129 -32.62 50.29 -59.28
C ARG A 129 -31.69 49.43 -58.47
N VAL A 130 -32.26 48.42 -57.81
CA VAL A 130 -31.48 47.44 -57.05
C VAL A 130 -30.70 46.57 -57.98
N THR A 131 -29.41 46.33 -57.62
CA THR A 131 -28.47 45.55 -58.43
C THR A 131 -28.00 44.28 -57.71
N SER A 132 -28.21 44.16 -56.39
CA SER A 132 -27.72 43.01 -55.60
C SER A 132 -28.53 41.76 -55.95
N ASP A 133 -27.86 40.60 -55.89
CA ASP A 133 -28.50 39.29 -56.14
C ASP A 133 -29.65 39.01 -55.16
N ALA A 134 -29.47 39.32 -53.88
CA ALA A 134 -30.50 39.14 -52.87
C ALA A 134 -31.75 40.01 -53.14
N SER A 135 -31.58 41.26 -53.64
CA SER A 135 -32.70 42.13 -54.02
C SER A 135 -33.43 41.59 -55.29
N ARG A 136 -32.68 41.07 -56.26
CA ARG A 136 -33.25 40.42 -57.46
C ARG A 136 -34.02 39.15 -57.10
N GLU A 137 -33.47 38.37 -56.16
CA GLU A 137 -34.13 37.16 -55.66
C GLU A 137 -35.46 37.52 -54.99
N ALA A 138 -35.52 38.56 -54.15
CA ALA A 138 -36.74 39.02 -53.51
C ALA A 138 -37.82 39.42 -54.53
N LEU A 139 -37.43 40.15 -55.60
CA LEU A 139 -38.36 40.52 -56.68
C LEU A 139 -38.88 39.35 -57.47
N THR A 140 -38.04 38.33 -57.68
CA THR A 140 -38.36 37.14 -58.47
C THR A 140 -39.24 36.14 -57.70
N LEU A 141 -38.85 35.82 -56.45
CA LEU A 141 -39.53 34.83 -55.61
C LEU A 141 -40.83 35.35 -55.01
N ARG A 142 -40.97 36.69 -54.79
CA ARG A 142 -42.17 37.35 -54.25
C ARG A 142 -42.65 36.69 -52.94
N GLN A 143 -41.72 36.23 -52.12
CA GLN A 143 -41.94 35.57 -50.82
C GLN A 143 -40.98 36.14 -49.80
N PRO A 144 -41.24 35.93 -48.47
CA PRO A 144 -40.27 36.30 -47.46
C PRO A 144 -38.94 35.55 -47.67
N ILE A 145 -37.85 36.30 -47.69
CA ILE A 145 -36.50 35.70 -47.83
C ILE A 145 -35.55 36.22 -46.77
N ILE A 146 -34.59 35.36 -46.39
CA ILE A 146 -33.35 35.73 -45.71
C ILE A 146 -32.21 35.31 -46.65
N SER A 147 -31.49 36.29 -47.17
CA SER A 147 -30.47 36.02 -48.18
C SER A 147 -29.25 35.30 -47.62
N LYS A 148 -28.51 34.70 -48.49
CA LYS A 148 -27.11 34.34 -48.21
C LYS A 148 -26.32 35.64 -47.97
N PRO A 149 -25.15 35.58 -47.30
CA PRO A 149 -24.28 36.73 -47.15
C PRO A 149 -23.92 37.33 -48.49
N THR A 150 -24.13 38.61 -48.63
CA THR A 150 -23.84 39.36 -49.86
C THR A 150 -23.07 40.63 -49.58
N LEU A 151 -22.32 41.13 -50.58
CA LEU A 151 -21.69 42.43 -50.52
C LEU A 151 -22.67 43.50 -51.02
N SER A 152 -22.92 44.52 -50.20
CA SER A 152 -23.66 45.68 -50.68
C SER A 152 -22.84 46.51 -51.65
N ALA A 153 -23.53 47.43 -52.39
CA ALA A 153 -22.89 48.44 -53.24
C ALA A 153 -21.82 49.29 -52.50
N ALA A 154 -21.94 49.40 -51.16
CA ALA A 154 -20.97 50.08 -50.29
C ALA A 154 -19.92 49.14 -49.71
N ASN A 155 -19.71 47.93 -50.31
CA ASN A 155 -18.75 46.91 -49.91
C ASN A 155 -18.92 46.45 -48.42
N ASN A 156 -20.12 46.44 -47.90
CA ASN A 156 -20.45 45.87 -46.59
C ASN A 156 -20.96 44.46 -46.75
N LEU A 157 -20.34 43.50 -46.09
CA LEU A 157 -20.87 42.16 -46.00
C LEU A 157 -22.10 42.17 -45.08
N LEU A 158 -23.22 41.73 -45.61
CA LEU A 158 -24.53 41.80 -44.95
C LEU A 158 -25.44 40.62 -45.30
N VAL A 159 -26.41 40.41 -44.47
CA VAL A 159 -27.58 39.57 -44.72
C VAL A 159 -28.76 40.46 -44.98
N PHE A 160 -29.54 40.13 -45.99
CA PHE A 160 -30.75 40.84 -46.39
C PHE A 160 -31.97 40.04 -45.98
N VAL A 161 -32.93 40.70 -45.34
CA VAL A 161 -34.22 40.11 -44.96
C VAL A 161 -35.28 40.91 -45.63
N SER A 162 -36.23 40.28 -46.34
CA SER A 162 -37.30 41.00 -47.00
C SER A 162 -38.67 40.34 -46.85
N TRP A 163 -39.72 41.15 -47.03
CA TRP A 163 -41.09 40.73 -47.04
C TRP A 163 -41.81 41.37 -48.22
N PRO A 164 -42.60 40.62 -49.06
CA PRO A 164 -43.32 41.13 -50.20
C PRO A 164 -44.48 42.02 -49.76
N ILE A 165 -44.75 43.05 -50.54
CA ILE A 165 -45.91 43.96 -50.36
C ILE A 165 -46.92 43.63 -51.45
N TRP A 166 -48.11 43.30 -51.02
CA TRP A 166 -49.24 42.98 -51.92
C TRP A 166 -50.33 44.01 -51.68
N SER A 167 -50.97 44.52 -52.78
CA SER A 167 -52.14 45.35 -52.65
C SER A 167 -53.32 44.60 -52.00
N PRO A 168 -54.36 45.27 -51.48
CA PRO A 168 -55.58 44.62 -51.02
C PRO A 168 -56.26 43.75 -52.11
N ASP A 169 -56.03 44.12 -53.38
CA ASP A 169 -56.59 43.42 -54.56
C ASP A 169 -55.75 42.23 -55.04
N GLY A 170 -54.60 42.01 -54.40
CA GLY A 170 -53.72 40.88 -54.71
C GLY A 170 -52.60 41.19 -55.71
N ASP A 171 -52.39 42.43 -56.10
CA ASP A 171 -51.31 42.82 -57.02
C ASP A 171 -50.00 42.96 -56.25
N TYR A 172 -48.90 42.50 -56.84
CA TYR A 172 -47.54 42.65 -56.25
C TYR A 172 -47.05 44.07 -56.45
N LEU A 173 -46.81 44.79 -55.35
CA LEU A 173 -46.35 46.22 -55.36
C LEU A 173 -44.83 46.33 -55.21
N GLY A 174 -44.18 45.30 -54.73
CA GLY A 174 -42.76 45.30 -54.45
C GLY A 174 -42.45 44.63 -53.12
N TYR A 175 -41.39 45.03 -52.43
CA TYR A 175 -41.02 44.48 -51.14
C TYR A 175 -40.50 45.58 -50.17
N ILE A 176 -40.59 45.34 -48.87
CA ILE A 176 -39.85 46.02 -47.85
C ILE A 176 -38.70 45.10 -47.37
N GLY A 177 -37.49 45.63 -47.26
CA GLY A 177 -36.34 44.81 -46.83
C GLY A 177 -35.39 45.57 -45.90
N GLY A 178 -34.81 44.83 -44.98
CA GLY A 178 -33.80 45.33 -44.04
C GLY A 178 -32.46 44.63 -44.22
N THR A 179 -31.38 45.33 -43.93
CA THR A 179 -30.02 44.77 -43.97
C THR A 179 -29.42 44.61 -42.57
N ILE A 180 -28.68 43.53 -42.35
CA ILE A 180 -27.98 43.22 -41.11
C ILE A 180 -26.49 43.08 -41.44
N TYR A 181 -25.65 44.02 -40.96
CA TYR A 181 -24.21 43.97 -41.24
C TYR A 181 -23.51 42.89 -40.43
N LEU A 182 -22.63 42.11 -41.10
CA LEU A 182 -21.88 41.04 -40.44
C LEU A 182 -20.55 41.53 -39.86
N LYS A 183 -19.87 42.47 -40.52
CA LYS A 183 -18.56 43.01 -40.07
C LYS A 183 -18.66 44.27 -39.19
N LYS A 184 -19.77 45.01 -39.28
CA LYS A 184 -20.01 46.22 -38.49
C LYS A 184 -20.92 45.92 -37.29
N LYS A 185 -21.07 46.87 -36.38
CA LYS A 185 -22.00 46.72 -35.25
C LYS A 185 -23.42 46.44 -35.78
N SER A 186 -23.98 45.35 -35.31
CA SER A 186 -25.34 44.91 -35.55
C SER A 186 -25.88 44.20 -34.32
N ILE A 187 -27.19 44.05 -34.26
CA ILE A 187 -27.83 43.29 -33.19
C ILE A 187 -27.36 41.82 -33.19
N LEU A 188 -27.15 41.26 -34.39
CA LEU A 188 -26.65 39.89 -34.53
C LEU A 188 -25.26 39.74 -33.89
N ASN A 189 -24.36 40.73 -34.10
CA ASN A 189 -23.05 40.75 -33.44
C ASN A 189 -23.18 40.88 -31.91
N ALA A 190 -24.18 41.60 -31.42
CA ALA A 190 -24.42 41.71 -29.97
C ALA A 190 -24.95 40.38 -29.41
N LEU A 191 -25.92 39.75 -30.04
CA LEU A 191 -26.51 38.49 -29.61
C LEU A 191 -25.51 37.31 -29.61
N LEU A 192 -24.62 37.29 -30.62
CA LEU A 192 -23.61 36.25 -30.75
C LEU A 192 -22.31 36.57 -29.98
N GLY A 193 -22.05 37.85 -29.72
CA GLY A 193 -20.81 38.37 -29.17
C GLY A 193 -20.75 38.53 -27.68
N GLU A 194 -21.89 38.58 -26.99
CA GLU A 194 -21.91 38.58 -25.53
C GLU A 194 -21.57 37.18 -25.00
N GLN A 195 -20.27 36.95 -24.91
CA GLN A 195 -19.79 35.68 -24.34
C GLN A 195 -19.87 35.71 -22.82
N PHE A 196 -20.76 34.91 -22.27
CA PHE A 196 -20.81 34.63 -20.83
C PHE A 196 -19.63 33.73 -20.37
N TYR A 197 -18.94 33.06 -21.28
CA TYR A 197 -17.83 32.14 -20.97
C TYR A 197 -16.49 32.74 -21.39
N ARG A 198 -15.72 33.20 -20.42
CA ARG A 198 -14.31 33.61 -20.61
C ARG A 198 -13.33 32.44 -20.46
N ASP A 199 -13.76 31.23 -20.81
CA ASP A 199 -13.08 29.96 -20.52
C ASP A 199 -12.30 29.40 -21.75
N GLY A 200 -12.06 30.22 -22.76
CA GLY A 200 -11.37 29.85 -23.98
C GLY A 200 -12.27 29.22 -25.06
N THR A 201 -13.60 29.22 -24.88
CA THR A 201 -14.55 28.83 -25.92
C THR A 201 -14.63 29.90 -27.00
N THR A 202 -14.57 29.48 -28.28
CA THR A 202 -14.73 30.34 -29.46
C THR A 202 -16.01 29.96 -30.19
N VAL A 203 -16.72 30.96 -30.73
CA VAL A 203 -17.98 30.75 -31.48
C VAL A 203 -17.78 31.12 -32.94
N TYR A 204 -18.22 30.22 -33.80
CA TYR A 204 -18.35 30.45 -35.24
C TYR A 204 -19.83 30.35 -35.62
N VAL A 205 -20.26 31.18 -36.57
CA VAL A 205 -21.49 30.95 -37.30
C VAL A 205 -21.12 30.79 -38.75
N LEU A 206 -21.53 29.68 -39.33
CA LEU A 206 -21.19 29.29 -40.70
C LEU A 206 -22.48 29.19 -41.54
N ASP A 207 -22.37 29.55 -42.82
CA ASP A 207 -23.41 29.26 -43.77
C ASP A 207 -23.32 27.81 -44.33
N SER A 208 -24.23 27.48 -45.24
CA SER A 208 -24.25 26.15 -45.92
C SER A 208 -23.00 25.84 -46.74
N ASN A 209 -22.18 26.84 -47.07
CA ASN A 209 -20.93 26.71 -47.82
C ASN A 209 -19.68 26.78 -46.89
N ASN A 210 -19.87 26.72 -45.57
CA ASN A 210 -18.82 26.95 -44.55
C ASN A 210 -18.15 28.31 -44.60
N GLU A 211 -18.82 29.32 -45.14
CA GLU A 211 -18.39 30.71 -45.05
C GLU A 211 -18.68 31.24 -43.63
N VAL A 212 -17.69 31.91 -43.02
CA VAL A 212 -17.80 32.46 -41.67
C VAL A 212 -18.64 33.72 -41.67
N LEU A 213 -19.81 33.67 -41.08
CA LEU A 213 -20.72 34.79 -40.92
C LEU A 213 -20.45 35.59 -39.64
N TYR A 214 -20.03 34.88 -38.60
CA TYR A 214 -19.65 35.48 -37.34
C TYR A 214 -18.44 34.76 -36.73
N HIS A 215 -17.54 35.56 -36.22
CA HIS A 215 -16.42 35.14 -35.36
C HIS A 215 -15.89 36.35 -34.59
N GLN A 216 -15.32 36.13 -33.37
CA GLN A 216 -14.71 37.21 -32.58
C GLN A 216 -13.61 37.97 -33.33
N ASN A 217 -12.75 37.21 -34.04
CA ASN A 217 -11.78 37.80 -34.95
C ASN A 217 -12.50 38.13 -36.26
N ARG A 218 -12.83 39.42 -36.45
CA ARG A 218 -13.55 39.93 -37.63
C ARG A 218 -12.82 39.67 -38.97
N GLN A 219 -11.51 39.41 -38.95
CA GLN A 219 -10.73 39.07 -40.15
C GLN A 219 -11.07 37.70 -40.73
N LEU A 220 -11.72 36.84 -39.97
CA LEU A 220 -12.19 35.53 -40.44
C LEU A 220 -13.57 35.63 -41.11
N ILE A 221 -14.36 36.67 -40.86
CA ILE A 221 -15.69 36.81 -41.43
C ILE A 221 -15.59 36.97 -42.95
N GLY A 222 -16.35 36.17 -43.69
CA GLY A 222 -16.34 36.09 -45.14
C GLY A 222 -15.29 35.14 -45.71
N LYS A 223 -14.56 34.41 -44.85
CA LYS A 223 -13.65 33.36 -45.31
C LYS A 223 -14.35 32.02 -45.30
N VAL A 224 -14.08 31.18 -46.30
CA VAL A 224 -14.54 29.79 -46.34
C VAL A 224 -13.55 28.95 -45.55
N LEU A 225 -14.05 28.27 -44.54
CA LEU A 225 -13.26 27.32 -43.77
C LEU A 225 -13.43 25.91 -44.31
N PRO A 226 -12.40 25.02 -44.18
CA PRO A 226 -12.62 23.59 -44.41
C PRO A 226 -13.80 23.13 -43.53
N ALA A 227 -14.60 22.18 -44.01
CA ALA A 227 -15.80 21.71 -43.31
C ALA A 227 -15.48 21.37 -41.85
N ILE A 228 -15.80 22.29 -40.92
CA ILE A 228 -15.59 22.11 -39.50
C ILE A 228 -16.61 21.12 -38.97
N VAL A 229 -17.86 21.23 -39.48
CA VAL A 229 -18.97 20.34 -39.16
C VAL A 229 -19.79 20.15 -40.43
N SER A 230 -19.85 18.95 -40.94
CA SER A 230 -20.92 18.59 -41.89
C SER A 230 -22.02 17.98 -41.04
N PRO A 231 -23.23 18.57 -40.97
CA PRO A 231 -24.35 17.92 -40.33
C PRO A 231 -24.60 16.62 -41.13
N ARG A 232 -24.14 15.50 -40.63
CA ARG A 232 -24.51 14.22 -41.16
C ARG A 232 -25.89 13.88 -40.61
N ASP A 233 -26.85 13.78 -41.51
CA ASP A 233 -28.18 13.25 -41.27
C ASP A 233 -29.01 13.88 -40.14
N GLU A 234 -29.99 14.69 -40.50
CA GLU A 234 -31.21 15.10 -39.75
C GLU A 234 -31.04 15.64 -38.30
N GLN A 235 -29.85 15.66 -37.74
CA GLN A 235 -29.63 16.16 -36.40
C GLN A 235 -29.45 17.69 -36.42
N THR A 236 -30.40 18.40 -35.83
CA THR A 236 -30.36 19.86 -35.71
C THR A 236 -29.28 20.39 -34.75
N ASN A 237 -28.75 19.52 -33.90
CA ASN A 237 -27.63 19.85 -33.00
C ASN A 237 -26.84 18.58 -32.58
N GLY A 238 -25.59 18.76 -32.17
CA GLY A 238 -24.73 17.68 -31.73
C GLY A 238 -23.41 18.16 -31.18
N SER A 239 -22.57 17.19 -30.78
CA SER A 239 -21.19 17.45 -30.35
C SER A 239 -20.22 16.42 -30.93
N LEU A 240 -18.98 16.83 -31.19
CA LEU A 240 -17.93 15.96 -31.75
C LEU A 240 -16.53 16.50 -31.43
N MET A 241 -15.54 15.62 -31.57
CA MET A 241 -14.14 16.00 -31.51
C MET A 241 -13.61 16.26 -32.92
N LEU A 242 -12.97 17.38 -33.12
CA LEU A 242 -12.36 17.78 -34.38
C LEU A 242 -10.84 17.76 -34.27
N ALA A 243 -10.16 17.29 -35.30
CA ALA A 243 -8.72 17.51 -35.43
C ALA A 243 -8.50 18.98 -35.81
N GLY A 244 -7.86 19.75 -34.93
CA GLY A 244 -7.55 21.17 -35.17
C GLY A 244 -6.40 21.35 -36.17
N ALA A 245 -6.41 22.46 -36.89
CA ALA A 245 -5.27 22.90 -37.65
C ALA A 245 -4.16 23.29 -36.66
N GLY A 246 -3.10 22.45 -36.51
CA GLY A 246 -1.98 22.68 -35.60
C GLY A 246 -1.97 21.78 -34.37
N GLU A 247 -2.19 20.45 -34.54
CA GLU A 247 -2.03 19.37 -33.53
C GLU A 247 -2.96 19.35 -32.30
N SER A 248 -3.76 20.37 -32.03
CA SER A 248 -4.64 20.36 -30.86
C SER A 248 -6.07 19.93 -31.23
N THR A 249 -6.52 18.81 -30.70
CA THR A 249 -7.95 18.38 -30.79
C THR A 249 -8.85 19.47 -30.21
N GLN A 250 -9.94 19.77 -30.96
CA GLN A 250 -10.99 20.73 -30.54
C GLN A 250 -12.24 19.95 -30.13
N LEU A 251 -12.87 20.39 -29.05
CA LEU A 251 -14.17 19.90 -28.60
C LEU A 251 -15.25 20.81 -29.16
N ALA A 252 -16.03 20.32 -30.10
CA ALA A 252 -17.05 21.08 -30.82
C ALA A 252 -18.46 20.71 -30.33
N GLY A 253 -19.29 21.75 -30.13
CA GLY A 253 -20.74 21.60 -30.09
C GLY A 253 -21.35 22.44 -31.20
N TYR A 254 -22.38 21.95 -31.89
CA TYR A 254 -23.01 22.66 -32.98
C TYR A 254 -24.54 22.60 -32.91
N ALA A 255 -25.17 23.61 -33.51
CA ALA A 255 -26.61 23.61 -33.72
C ALA A 255 -26.97 24.40 -35.00
N VAL A 256 -27.99 23.99 -35.67
CA VAL A 256 -28.48 24.61 -36.91
C VAL A 256 -29.62 25.60 -36.59
N VAL A 257 -29.57 26.75 -37.20
CA VAL A 257 -30.68 27.75 -37.19
C VAL A 257 -31.67 27.35 -38.27
N PRO A 258 -32.92 26.94 -37.94
CA PRO A 258 -33.85 26.33 -38.91
C PRO A 258 -34.21 27.22 -40.09
N THR A 259 -34.48 28.51 -39.81
CA THR A 259 -34.92 29.47 -40.86
C THR A 259 -33.84 29.78 -41.89
N THR A 260 -32.56 29.77 -41.48
CA THR A 260 -31.44 30.21 -42.36
C THR A 260 -30.57 29.05 -42.84
N GLY A 261 -30.64 27.89 -42.19
CA GLY A 261 -29.71 26.77 -42.37
C GLY A 261 -28.29 27.05 -41.87
N TRP A 262 -28.07 28.16 -41.10
CA TRP A 262 -26.80 28.49 -40.56
C TRP A 262 -26.41 27.53 -39.42
N THR A 263 -25.14 27.23 -39.33
CA THR A 263 -24.62 26.38 -38.26
C THR A 263 -23.83 27.20 -37.26
N VAL A 264 -24.32 27.25 -36.03
CA VAL A 264 -23.58 27.80 -34.88
C VAL A 264 -22.67 26.71 -34.32
N VAL A 265 -21.39 27.00 -34.18
CA VAL A 265 -20.37 26.08 -33.67
C VAL A 265 -19.65 26.71 -32.50
N ALA A 266 -19.68 26.07 -31.36
CA ALA A 266 -18.88 26.43 -30.19
C ALA A 266 -17.68 25.46 -30.06
N LEU A 267 -16.47 26.02 -30.09
CA LEU A 267 -15.23 25.25 -30.08
C LEU A 267 -14.41 25.56 -28.82
N LYS A 268 -13.89 24.52 -28.19
CA LYS A 268 -12.95 24.65 -27.06
C LYS A 268 -11.76 23.71 -27.24
N PRO A 269 -10.51 24.19 -27.18
CA PRO A 269 -9.33 23.33 -27.26
C PRO A 269 -9.27 22.35 -26.08
N ILE A 270 -8.89 21.07 -26.38
CA ILE A 270 -8.80 20.01 -25.37
C ILE A 270 -7.77 20.33 -24.28
N ASN A 271 -6.66 20.96 -24.63
CA ASN A 271 -5.62 21.37 -23.69
C ASN A 271 -6.15 22.37 -22.65
N VAL A 272 -6.98 23.34 -23.07
CA VAL A 272 -7.64 24.30 -22.17
C VAL A 272 -8.64 23.57 -21.25
N THR A 273 -9.39 22.62 -21.80
CA THR A 273 -10.34 21.78 -21.06
C THR A 273 -9.65 20.94 -19.99
N LEU A 274 -8.47 20.40 -20.29
CA LEU A 274 -7.73 19.53 -19.37
C LEU A 274 -6.79 20.28 -18.42
N ASN A 275 -6.57 21.58 -18.58
CA ASN A 275 -5.75 22.38 -17.66
C ASN A 275 -6.08 22.19 -16.16
N PRO A 276 -7.37 22.16 -15.74
CA PRO A 276 -7.71 21.97 -14.33
C PRO A 276 -7.33 20.59 -13.79
N LEU A 277 -7.09 19.58 -14.67
CA LEU A 277 -6.83 18.21 -14.28
C LEU A 277 -5.57 18.06 -13.41
N SER A 278 -4.51 18.79 -13.73
CA SER A 278 -3.28 18.80 -12.92
C SER A 278 -3.51 19.31 -11.50
N GLY A 279 -4.32 20.37 -11.37
CA GLY A 279 -4.70 20.92 -10.06
C GLY A 279 -5.59 19.98 -9.26
N LEU A 280 -6.50 19.26 -9.92
CA LEU A 280 -7.34 18.23 -9.28
C LEU A 280 -6.50 17.06 -8.77
N LEU A 281 -5.57 16.54 -9.59
CA LEU A 281 -4.65 15.48 -9.19
C LEU A 281 -3.77 15.90 -8.02
N MET A 282 -3.27 17.13 -8.03
CA MET A 282 -2.48 17.66 -6.92
C MET A 282 -3.30 17.77 -5.63
N LYS A 283 -4.58 18.12 -5.70
CA LYS A 283 -5.49 18.12 -4.54
C LYS A 283 -5.70 16.70 -4.00
N VAL A 284 -5.95 15.74 -4.89
CA VAL A 284 -6.08 14.31 -4.50
C VAL A 284 -4.80 13.84 -3.82
N LEU A 285 -3.64 14.14 -4.41
CA LEU A 285 -2.34 13.75 -3.83
C LEU A 285 -2.14 14.39 -2.45
N LYS A 286 -2.34 15.70 -2.31
CA LYS A 286 -2.20 16.40 -1.02
C LYS A 286 -3.11 15.84 0.06
N ASN A 287 -4.35 15.49 -0.28
CA ASN A 287 -5.29 14.90 0.67
C ASN A 287 -4.96 13.45 1.01
N SER A 288 -4.39 12.68 0.07
CA SER A 288 -4.06 11.26 0.27
C SER A 288 -2.75 11.06 1.06
N VAL A 289 -1.77 11.94 0.92
CA VAL A 289 -0.45 11.84 1.57
C VAL A 289 -0.53 11.75 3.10
N PRO A 290 -1.31 12.58 3.83
CA PRO A 290 -1.41 12.48 5.28
C PRO A 290 -1.94 11.11 5.74
N PHE A 291 -2.95 10.57 5.06
CA PHE A 291 -3.50 9.24 5.36
C PHE A 291 -2.51 8.12 5.03
N ALA A 292 -1.78 8.24 3.92
CA ALA A 292 -0.72 7.30 3.56
C ALA A 292 0.41 7.29 4.60
N LEU A 293 0.82 8.47 5.10
CA LEU A 293 1.81 8.60 6.16
C LEU A 293 1.29 8.00 7.49
N LEU A 294 0.04 8.28 7.85
CA LEU A 294 -0.58 7.70 9.04
C LEU A 294 -0.62 6.16 8.94
N THR A 295 -1.06 5.63 7.79
CA THR A 295 -1.09 4.18 7.54
C THR A 295 0.31 3.58 7.64
N LEU A 296 1.32 4.25 7.09
CA LEU A 296 2.72 3.82 7.17
C LEU A 296 3.21 3.79 8.61
N LEU A 297 2.93 4.83 9.41
CA LEU A 297 3.32 4.91 10.82
C LEU A 297 2.66 3.78 11.64
N VAL A 298 1.36 3.55 11.44
CA VAL A 298 0.63 2.46 12.11
C VAL A 298 1.22 1.11 11.71
N ALA A 299 1.45 0.90 10.42
CA ALA A 299 2.02 -0.35 9.92
C ALA A 299 3.43 -0.62 10.43
N LEU A 300 4.30 0.42 10.52
CA LEU A 300 5.63 0.32 11.11
C LEU A 300 5.56 0.02 12.61
N GLY A 301 4.60 0.59 13.33
CA GLY A 301 4.32 0.28 14.73
C GLY A 301 3.92 -1.18 14.91
N LEU A 302 2.96 -1.66 14.12
CA LEU A 302 2.51 -3.05 14.12
C LEU A 302 3.63 -4.02 13.71
N ALA A 303 4.41 -3.69 12.69
CA ALA A 303 5.56 -4.49 12.27
C ALA A 303 6.59 -4.68 13.41
N ARG A 304 6.87 -3.60 14.18
CA ARG A 304 7.72 -3.69 15.37
C ARG A 304 7.09 -4.56 16.45
N LEU A 305 5.80 -4.39 16.70
CA LEU A 305 5.07 -5.14 17.72
C LEU A 305 5.05 -6.65 17.41
N ILE A 306 4.84 -7.02 16.14
CA ILE A 306 4.82 -8.41 15.66
C ILE A 306 6.22 -9.02 15.62
N ALA A 307 7.22 -8.29 15.13
CA ALA A 307 8.57 -8.83 14.98
C ALA A 307 9.31 -8.97 16.32
N ARG A 308 9.01 -8.13 17.31
CA ARG A 308 9.74 -8.06 18.59
C ARG A 308 9.78 -9.39 19.37
N PRO A 309 8.66 -10.11 19.59
CA PRO A 309 8.70 -11.40 20.28
C PRO A 309 9.55 -12.45 19.55
N LEU A 310 9.39 -12.58 18.24
CA LEU A 310 10.15 -13.54 17.44
C LEU A 310 11.66 -13.24 17.46
N PHE A 311 12.03 -11.97 17.34
CA PHE A 311 13.43 -11.56 17.44
C PHE A 311 14.02 -11.88 18.81
N GLN A 312 13.29 -11.62 19.90
CA GLN A 312 13.70 -11.95 21.26
C GLN A 312 13.86 -13.46 21.43
N LEU A 313 12.91 -14.26 20.97
CA LEU A 313 12.97 -15.72 21.01
C LEU A 313 14.18 -16.25 20.21
N ALA A 314 14.37 -15.78 18.98
CA ALA A 314 15.51 -16.18 18.15
C ALA A 314 16.87 -15.84 18.78
N ARG A 315 17.00 -14.64 19.36
CA ARG A 315 18.23 -14.21 20.04
C ARG A 315 18.53 -15.00 21.30
N LYS A 316 17.51 -15.40 22.07
CA LYS A 316 17.67 -16.22 23.27
C LYS A 316 17.91 -17.68 22.91
N ALA A 317 17.28 -18.17 21.85
CA ALA A 317 17.49 -19.50 21.32
C ALA A 317 18.95 -19.78 20.90
N SER A 318 19.69 -18.76 20.44
CA SER A 318 21.11 -18.90 20.10
C SER A 318 22.05 -19.08 21.31
N ARG A 319 21.52 -19.03 22.53
CA ARG A 319 22.26 -19.19 23.79
C ARG A 319 21.64 -20.28 24.69
N MET A 320 21.13 -21.35 24.07
CA MET A 320 20.41 -22.42 24.79
C MET A 320 21.27 -23.15 25.84
N ASP A 321 22.59 -23.10 25.73
CA ASP A 321 23.59 -23.70 26.61
C ASP A 321 23.79 -22.93 27.92
N ALA A 322 23.35 -21.68 28.00
CA ALA A 322 23.53 -20.86 29.20
C ALA A 322 22.51 -21.21 30.30
N GLN A 323 22.96 -21.24 31.56
CA GLN A 323 22.09 -21.42 32.72
C GLN A 323 21.05 -20.29 32.82
N GLY A 324 19.76 -20.64 33.00
CA GLY A 324 18.67 -19.68 33.20
C GLY A 324 17.95 -19.22 31.93
N VAL A 325 18.38 -19.61 30.73
CA VAL A 325 17.75 -19.24 29.45
C VAL A 325 16.27 -19.62 29.39
N SER A 326 15.88 -20.77 29.98
CA SER A 326 14.48 -21.23 30.05
C SER A 326 13.60 -20.20 30.77
N LYS A 327 14.05 -19.62 31.89
CA LYS A 327 13.32 -18.58 32.64
C LYS A 327 13.23 -17.27 31.83
N GLU A 328 14.30 -16.91 31.11
CA GLU A 328 14.30 -15.72 30.26
C GLU A 328 13.36 -15.85 29.07
N ILE A 329 13.31 -17.02 28.40
CA ILE A 329 12.37 -17.31 27.32
C ILE A 329 10.93 -17.34 27.88
N GLY A 330 10.73 -17.90 29.08
CA GLY A 330 9.46 -17.90 29.79
C GLY A 330 8.87 -16.50 30.03
N GLY A 331 9.73 -15.49 30.28
CA GLY A 331 9.36 -14.10 30.48
C GLY A 331 9.00 -13.33 29.21
N ILE A 332 9.25 -13.86 27.99
CA ILE A 332 8.91 -13.16 26.74
C ILE A 332 7.40 -13.18 26.52
N SER A 333 6.81 -11.99 26.34
CA SER A 333 5.39 -11.85 26.02
C SER A 333 5.14 -12.26 24.56
N ALA A 334 4.63 -13.46 24.36
CA ALA A 334 4.20 -13.99 23.05
C ALA A 334 2.69 -13.88 22.95
N TRP A 335 2.20 -12.70 22.52
CA TRP A 335 0.77 -12.33 22.55
C TRP A 335 -0.04 -12.87 21.37
N TYR A 336 0.61 -13.39 20.31
CA TYR A 336 -0.04 -14.00 19.16
C TYR A 336 0.37 -15.46 18.98
N PHE A 337 -0.45 -16.21 18.25
CA PHE A 337 -0.40 -17.68 18.18
C PHE A 337 0.97 -18.21 17.76
N GLU A 338 1.56 -17.72 16.67
CA GLU A 338 2.82 -18.22 16.12
C GLU A 338 3.99 -18.01 17.10
N ALA A 339 4.07 -16.83 17.71
CA ALA A 339 5.10 -16.56 18.70
C ALA A 339 4.93 -17.42 19.95
N ALA A 340 3.68 -17.68 20.37
CA ALA A 340 3.38 -18.55 21.50
C ALA A 340 3.76 -20.03 21.20
N GLN A 341 3.54 -20.50 19.98
CA GLN A 341 3.94 -21.84 19.53
C GLN A 341 5.47 -21.99 19.50
N VAL A 342 6.18 -21.03 18.90
CA VAL A 342 7.66 -21.02 18.89
C VAL A 342 8.21 -21.00 20.31
N LYS A 343 7.65 -20.17 21.19
CA LYS A 343 8.03 -20.11 22.62
C LYS A 343 7.86 -21.47 23.29
N ARG A 344 6.71 -22.14 23.10
CA ARG A 344 6.43 -23.47 23.68
C ARG A 344 7.42 -24.51 23.17
N ALA A 345 7.64 -24.57 21.86
CA ALA A 345 8.58 -25.51 21.25
C ALA A 345 10.00 -25.34 21.79
N LEU A 346 10.47 -24.10 21.94
CA LEU A 346 11.78 -23.80 22.52
C LEU A 346 11.89 -24.25 23.97
N LEU A 347 10.88 -23.96 24.81
CA LEU A 347 10.89 -24.35 26.22
C LEU A 347 10.89 -25.89 26.37
N THR A 348 10.08 -26.60 25.58
CA THR A 348 10.07 -28.07 25.56
C THR A 348 11.42 -28.63 25.11
N GLY A 349 12.00 -28.08 24.04
CA GLY A 349 13.31 -28.51 23.54
C GLY A 349 14.43 -28.29 24.56
N ILE A 350 14.46 -27.15 25.24
CA ILE A 350 15.45 -26.87 26.31
C ILE A 350 15.29 -27.86 27.46
N GLY A 351 14.04 -28.16 27.90
CA GLY A 351 13.76 -29.12 28.94
C GLY A 351 14.33 -30.52 28.60
N LEU A 352 14.06 -31.03 27.38
CA LEU A 352 14.57 -32.32 26.92
C LEU A 352 16.10 -32.35 26.86
N VAL A 353 16.75 -31.26 26.45
CA VAL A 353 18.22 -31.18 26.41
C VAL A 353 18.81 -31.21 27.83
N GLN A 354 18.21 -30.44 28.77
CA GLN A 354 18.65 -30.39 30.15
C GLN A 354 18.50 -31.74 30.85
N ASP A 355 17.36 -32.46 30.66
CA ASP A 355 17.13 -33.79 31.17
C ASP A 355 18.17 -34.80 30.64
N LYS A 356 18.48 -34.71 29.33
CA LYS A 356 19.48 -35.58 28.72
C LYS A 356 20.87 -35.31 29.25
N ILE A 357 21.27 -34.05 29.44
CA ILE A 357 22.55 -33.69 30.05
C ILE A 357 22.60 -34.20 31.50
N GLY A 358 21.53 -34.04 32.27
CA GLY A 358 21.44 -34.55 33.65
C GLY A 358 21.64 -36.07 33.72
N ARG A 359 20.97 -36.84 32.85
CA ARG A 359 21.14 -38.29 32.76
C ARG A 359 22.57 -38.68 32.40
N LEU A 360 23.15 -38.07 31.36
CA LEU A 360 24.52 -38.36 30.95
C LEU A 360 25.52 -38.01 32.04
N SER A 361 25.28 -36.96 32.81
CA SER A 361 26.13 -36.60 33.95
C SER A 361 26.04 -37.62 35.08
N SER A 362 24.85 -38.11 35.39
CA SER A 362 24.62 -39.16 36.40
C SER A 362 25.28 -40.50 36.01
N GLU A 363 25.09 -40.95 34.76
CA GLU A 363 25.70 -42.14 34.22
C GLU A 363 27.24 -42.07 34.22
N ALA A 364 27.80 -40.89 34.03
CA ALA A 364 29.24 -40.64 34.06
C ALA A 364 29.85 -40.63 35.46
N GLN A 365 29.05 -40.58 36.54
CA GLN A 365 29.50 -40.50 37.95
C GLN A 365 29.30 -41.80 38.75
N THR A 366 28.64 -42.81 38.19
CA THR A 366 28.41 -44.10 38.84
C THR A 366 29.23 -45.23 38.21
N ASP A 367 29.55 -46.21 38.98
CA ASP A 367 30.16 -47.46 38.51
C ASP A 367 29.06 -48.40 37.99
N PRO A 368 29.19 -48.90 36.74
CA PRO A 368 28.11 -49.70 36.13
C PRO A 368 27.89 -51.04 36.79
N LEU A 369 28.93 -51.65 37.43
CA LEU A 369 28.83 -52.96 38.07
C LEU A 369 28.16 -52.87 39.44
N THR A 370 28.49 -51.85 40.23
CA THR A 370 28.09 -51.77 41.66
C THR A 370 27.02 -50.70 41.91
N GLN A 371 26.77 -49.84 40.94
CA GLN A 371 25.90 -48.67 41.10
C GLN A 371 26.30 -47.73 42.25
N LEU A 372 27.51 -47.86 42.76
CA LEU A 372 28.15 -46.88 43.67
C LEU A 372 28.70 -45.72 42.86
N LEU A 373 29.13 -44.65 43.55
CA LEU A 373 29.88 -43.62 42.85
C LEU A 373 31.19 -44.24 42.30
N ASN A 374 31.55 -43.81 41.11
CA ASN A 374 32.86 -44.07 40.56
C ASN A 374 33.87 -43.01 41.02
N ARG A 375 35.11 -43.13 40.64
CA ARG A 375 36.18 -42.16 41.00
C ARG A 375 35.86 -40.72 40.59
N ARG A 376 35.13 -40.51 39.46
CA ARG A 376 34.72 -39.21 39.02
C ARG A 376 33.62 -38.61 39.91
N GLY A 377 32.64 -39.42 40.29
CA GLY A 377 31.59 -39.08 41.24
C GLY A 377 32.16 -38.75 42.62
N LEU A 378 33.12 -39.56 43.11
CA LEU A 378 33.83 -39.30 44.34
C LEU A 378 34.56 -37.91 44.35
N ASN A 379 35.29 -37.59 43.27
CA ASN A 379 35.98 -36.33 43.16
C ASN A 379 35.03 -35.12 43.23
N ALA A 380 33.83 -35.24 42.63
CA ALA A 380 32.83 -34.17 42.74
C ALA A 380 32.34 -33.98 44.19
N VAL A 381 32.18 -35.08 44.96
CA VAL A 381 31.83 -34.99 46.40
C VAL A 381 32.98 -34.42 47.24
N LEU A 382 34.19 -34.82 46.94
CA LEU A 382 35.38 -34.30 47.67
C LEU A 382 35.56 -32.79 47.43
N GLU A 383 35.35 -32.28 46.21
CA GLU A 383 35.33 -30.85 45.91
C GLU A 383 34.23 -30.11 46.66
N TYR A 384 33.05 -30.71 46.76
CA TYR A 384 31.94 -30.17 47.55
C TYR A 384 32.29 -30.04 49.03
N TYR A 385 32.87 -31.11 49.66
CA TYR A 385 33.29 -31.07 51.06
C TYR A 385 34.44 -30.09 51.27
N ARG A 386 35.40 -29.97 50.33
CA ARG A 386 36.44 -28.97 50.35
C ARG A 386 35.91 -27.56 50.37
N THR A 387 34.91 -27.28 49.52
CA THR A 387 34.29 -25.95 49.43
C THR A 387 33.58 -25.59 50.71
N LEU A 388 32.88 -26.52 51.32
CA LEU A 388 32.14 -26.29 52.59
C LEU A 388 32.97 -26.45 53.84
N ARG A 389 34.26 -26.88 53.71
CA ARG A 389 35.13 -27.23 54.83
C ARG A 389 34.46 -28.25 55.77
N GLN A 390 33.68 -29.17 55.22
CA GLN A 390 32.94 -30.16 55.98
C GLN A 390 33.88 -31.28 56.40
N PRO A 391 34.15 -31.50 57.71
CA PRO A 391 35.00 -32.56 58.15
C PRO A 391 34.39 -33.94 57.86
N PHE A 392 35.21 -34.90 57.54
CA PHE A 392 34.81 -36.30 57.32
C PHE A 392 35.89 -37.28 57.70
N SER A 393 35.50 -38.48 58.03
CA SER A 393 36.41 -39.62 58.07
C SER A 393 36.32 -40.43 56.79
N VAL A 394 37.42 -40.99 56.33
CA VAL A 394 37.51 -41.79 55.13
C VAL A 394 37.99 -43.22 55.49
N LEU A 395 37.26 -44.19 54.96
CA LEU A 395 37.68 -45.57 54.97
C LEU A 395 38.16 -45.92 53.58
N ALA A 396 39.38 -46.41 53.46
CA ALA A 396 39.93 -47.04 52.27
C ALA A 396 39.83 -48.56 52.48
N LEU A 397 39.15 -49.21 51.57
CA LEU A 397 38.82 -50.64 51.71
C LEU A 397 39.30 -51.39 50.47
N ASP A 398 39.79 -52.59 50.69
CA ASP A 398 40.28 -53.51 49.64
C ASP A 398 39.94 -54.93 49.97
N ILE A 399 39.51 -55.71 48.92
CA ILE A 399 39.14 -57.09 49.11
C ILE A 399 40.39 -57.97 49.19
N ASP A 400 40.57 -58.60 50.33
CA ASP A 400 41.75 -59.43 50.57
C ASP A 400 41.80 -60.63 49.60
N HIS A 401 42.98 -60.86 49.01
CA HIS A 401 43.22 -61.93 48.06
C HIS A 401 42.28 -61.97 46.86
N PHE A 402 41.69 -60.89 46.43
CA PHE A 402 40.72 -60.79 45.33
C PHE A 402 41.27 -61.38 44.02
N LYS A 403 42.58 -61.21 43.77
CA LYS A 403 43.22 -61.82 42.61
C LYS A 403 43.09 -63.39 42.66
N ASN A 404 43.27 -63.96 43.85
CA ASN A 404 43.11 -65.46 43.99
C ASN A 404 41.65 -65.86 43.69
N VAL A 405 40.68 -65.04 44.05
CA VAL A 405 39.26 -65.31 43.69
C VAL A 405 39.09 -65.30 42.18
N ASN A 406 39.61 -64.32 41.49
CA ASN A 406 39.55 -64.27 40.02
C ASN A 406 40.29 -65.41 39.35
N ASP A 407 41.51 -65.72 39.83
CA ASP A 407 42.33 -66.75 39.26
C ASP A 407 41.72 -68.15 39.49
N SER A 408 41.00 -68.37 40.59
CA SER A 408 40.42 -69.67 40.94
C SER A 408 39.00 -69.89 40.41
N TRP A 409 38.17 -68.80 40.28
CA TRP A 409 36.75 -68.91 40.04
C TRP A 409 36.28 -68.06 38.81
N GLY A 410 37.21 -67.39 38.17
CA GLY A 410 36.94 -66.52 37.01
C GLY A 410 36.38 -65.17 37.38
N HIS A 411 36.45 -64.23 36.40
CA HIS A 411 36.04 -62.82 36.56
C HIS A 411 34.55 -62.66 36.88
N ASP A 412 33.67 -63.55 36.39
CA ASP A 412 32.22 -63.43 36.66
C ASP A 412 31.90 -63.68 38.16
N VAL A 413 32.68 -64.54 38.79
CA VAL A 413 32.58 -64.78 40.25
C VAL A 413 33.17 -63.57 41.00
N GLY A 414 34.30 -63.08 40.55
CA GLY A 414 34.87 -61.84 41.08
C GLY A 414 33.91 -60.65 41.03
N ASP A 415 33.19 -60.47 39.93
CA ASP A 415 32.20 -59.43 39.80
C ASP A 415 31.04 -59.62 40.79
N ARG A 416 30.58 -60.82 41.05
CA ARG A 416 29.57 -61.08 42.11
C ARG A 416 30.12 -60.76 43.51
N VAL A 417 31.37 -61.03 43.77
CA VAL A 417 32.05 -60.68 45.02
C VAL A 417 32.08 -59.13 45.20
N ILE A 418 32.45 -58.42 44.16
CA ILE A 418 32.46 -56.96 44.15
C ILE A 418 31.03 -56.37 44.39
N GLN A 419 30.01 -56.93 43.72
CA GLN A 419 28.62 -56.53 43.92
C GLN A 419 28.14 -56.84 45.36
N GLN A 420 28.49 -57.93 45.92
CA GLN A 420 28.13 -58.26 47.30
C GLN A 420 28.80 -57.34 48.31
N VAL A 421 30.08 -57.04 48.15
CA VAL A 421 30.81 -56.04 48.96
C VAL A 421 30.14 -54.69 48.84
N ALA A 422 29.87 -54.23 47.60
CA ALA A 422 29.20 -52.96 47.36
C ALA A 422 27.83 -52.88 48.06
N SER A 423 27.03 -53.97 47.99
CA SER A 423 25.74 -54.07 48.66
C SER A 423 25.86 -53.98 50.18
N THR A 424 26.88 -54.67 50.76
CA THR A 424 27.12 -54.62 52.21
C THR A 424 27.62 -53.25 52.65
N LEU A 425 28.48 -52.61 51.89
CA LEU A 425 28.94 -51.26 52.16
C LEU A 425 27.76 -50.28 52.12
N ARG A 426 26.89 -50.38 51.11
CA ARG A 426 25.69 -49.54 51.00
C ARG A 426 24.71 -49.75 52.16
N ALA A 427 24.52 -51.01 52.59
CA ALA A 427 23.63 -51.32 53.73
C ALA A 427 24.20 -50.84 55.04
N SER A 428 25.53 -50.76 55.17
CA SER A 428 26.22 -50.25 56.36
C SER A 428 26.33 -48.74 56.43
N ALA A 429 26.10 -48.05 55.31
CA ALA A 429 26.19 -46.61 55.16
C ALA A 429 24.88 -45.90 55.57
N ARG A 430 25.01 -44.73 56.22
CA ARG A 430 23.91 -43.80 56.46
C ARG A 430 23.58 -43.04 55.17
N HIS A 431 22.46 -42.37 55.16
CA HIS A 431 22.02 -41.56 54.00
C HIS A 431 23.05 -40.43 53.66
N SER A 432 23.76 -39.92 54.66
CA SER A 432 24.79 -38.91 54.53
C SER A 432 26.13 -39.45 54.05
N ASP A 433 26.37 -40.74 54.17
CA ASP A 433 27.65 -41.38 53.86
C ASP A 433 27.79 -41.61 52.36
N VAL A 434 29.00 -41.49 51.88
CA VAL A 434 29.29 -41.64 50.45
C VAL A 434 30.12 -42.90 50.26
N VAL A 435 29.61 -43.80 49.42
CA VAL A 435 30.30 -45.04 49.06
C VAL A 435 30.70 -45.00 47.59
N CYS A 436 31.97 -45.28 47.33
CA CYS A 436 32.55 -45.23 46.01
C CYS A 436 33.35 -46.49 45.73
N ARG A 437 33.26 -46.97 44.47
CA ARG A 437 34.26 -47.93 43.96
C ARG A 437 35.35 -47.15 43.24
N ASN A 438 36.56 -47.13 43.82
CA ASN A 438 37.68 -46.35 43.34
C ASN A 438 38.33 -47.00 42.10
N GLY A 439 38.26 -48.33 41.99
CA GLY A 439 38.75 -49.15 40.87
C GLY A 439 39.02 -50.58 41.29
N GLY A 440 38.86 -51.52 40.37
CA GLY A 440 39.11 -52.94 40.64
C GLY A 440 38.38 -53.48 41.89
N GLU A 441 39.13 -53.86 42.93
CA GLU A 441 38.67 -54.37 44.23
C GLU A 441 38.67 -53.27 45.33
N GLU A 442 38.97 -52.00 44.97
CA GLU A 442 39.13 -50.93 45.94
C GLU A 442 37.85 -50.13 46.11
N PHE A 443 37.47 -49.85 47.33
CA PHE A 443 36.35 -49.02 47.69
C PHE A 443 36.77 -47.89 48.61
N LEU A 444 36.06 -46.78 48.55
CA LEU A 444 36.19 -45.66 49.47
C LEU A 444 34.83 -45.34 50.10
N MET A 445 34.86 -45.09 51.40
CA MET A 445 33.65 -44.66 52.09
C MET A 445 33.97 -43.35 52.85
N LEU A 446 33.21 -42.28 52.54
CA LEU A 446 33.33 -41.00 53.24
C LEU A 446 32.23 -40.90 54.28
N LEU A 447 32.58 -40.57 55.50
CA LEU A 447 31.69 -40.44 56.65
C LEU A 447 31.68 -38.98 57.14
N PRO A 448 30.80 -38.14 56.59
CA PRO A 448 30.79 -36.71 56.97
C PRO A 448 30.37 -36.53 58.42
N GLY A 449 31.07 -35.62 59.13
CA GLY A 449 30.81 -35.29 60.52
C GLY A 449 31.07 -36.44 61.54
N THR A 450 31.76 -37.50 61.08
CA THR A 450 32.08 -38.67 61.94
C THR A 450 33.52 -38.55 62.43
N ALA A 451 33.71 -38.63 63.77
CA ALA A 451 35.03 -38.64 64.39
C ALA A 451 35.81 -39.92 64.09
N LEU A 452 37.14 -39.88 64.21
CA LEU A 452 38.03 -40.99 63.86
C LEU A 452 37.73 -42.26 64.63
N ASP A 453 37.44 -42.14 65.92
CA ASP A 453 37.06 -43.30 66.78
C ASP A 453 35.74 -43.94 66.36
N GLU A 454 34.74 -43.12 66.00
CA GLU A 454 33.44 -43.62 65.47
C GLU A 454 33.65 -44.28 64.10
N ALA A 455 34.49 -43.68 63.26
CA ALA A 455 34.81 -44.25 61.95
C ALA A 455 35.49 -45.60 62.02
N GLN A 456 36.38 -45.81 63.03
CA GLN A 456 36.96 -47.10 63.36
C GLN A 456 35.90 -48.14 63.74
N ILE A 457 34.92 -47.78 64.57
CA ILE A 457 33.79 -48.68 64.91
C ILE A 457 32.97 -49.04 63.65
N ILE A 458 32.73 -48.07 62.77
CA ILE A 458 32.02 -48.34 61.54
C ILE A 458 32.85 -49.26 60.63
N ALA A 459 34.15 -49.01 60.50
CA ALA A 459 35.06 -49.86 59.73
C ALA A 459 35.10 -51.33 60.25
N GLU A 460 35.16 -51.52 61.57
CA GLU A 460 35.10 -52.81 62.16
C GLU A 460 33.75 -53.52 61.90
N ARG A 461 32.68 -52.82 62.02
CA ARG A 461 31.34 -53.32 61.69
C ARG A 461 31.26 -53.81 60.22
N VAL A 462 31.77 -52.98 59.32
CA VAL A 462 31.85 -53.34 57.88
C VAL A 462 32.69 -54.60 57.65
N ARG A 463 33.90 -54.59 58.24
CA ARG A 463 34.84 -55.72 58.15
C ARG A 463 34.21 -57.03 58.62
N LEU A 464 33.60 -57.02 59.79
CA LEU A 464 32.93 -58.19 60.40
C LEU A 464 31.75 -58.63 59.52
N GLY A 465 30.94 -57.69 59.05
CA GLY A 465 29.77 -57.97 58.18
C GLY A 465 30.19 -58.68 56.87
N ILE A 466 31.32 -58.33 56.28
CA ILE A 466 31.88 -58.98 55.10
C ILE A 466 32.49 -60.33 55.47
N ALA A 467 33.25 -60.42 56.57
CA ALA A 467 33.91 -61.68 56.99
C ALA A 467 32.87 -62.74 57.42
N GLU A 468 31.71 -62.37 57.92
CA GLU A 468 30.61 -63.26 58.29
C GLU A 468 29.74 -63.67 57.12
N ALA A 469 29.70 -62.85 56.05
CA ALA A 469 28.93 -63.15 54.87
C ALA A 469 29.46 -64.36 54.12
N TRP A 470 28.54 -65.31 53.87
CA TRP A 470 28.88 -66.52 53.09
C TRP A 470 28.50 -66.33 51.63
N LEU A 471 29.49 -66.31 50.78
CA LEU A 471 29.29 -66.32 49.34
C LEU A 471 29.24 -67.72 48.79
N THR A 472 28.20 -68.07 48.07
CA THR A 472 27.87 -69.43 47.65
C THR A 472 29.02 -70.10 46.87
N ASP A 473 29.75 -69.30 46.07
CA ASP A 473 30.78 -69.83 45.17
C ASP A 473 32.21 -69.80 45.78
N VAL A 474 32.49 -68.82 46.67
CA VAL A 474 33.85 -68.50 47.14
C VAL A 474 34.06 -68.82 48.63
N GLY A 475 32.95 -68.94 49.37
CA GLY A 475 33.02 -69.07 50.83
C GLY A 475 33.13 -67.70 51.54
N ARG A 476 34.00 -67.57 52.49
CA ARG A 476 34.23 -66.30 53.22
C ARG A 476 35.30 -65.45 52.54
N ILE A 477 35.02 -64.16 52.42
CA ILE A 477 35.98 -63.20 51.99
C ILE A 477 36.23 -62.21 53.13
N THR A 478 37.37 -61.54 53.12
CA THR A 478 37.67 -60.47 54.11
C THR A 478 38.08 -59.20 53.46
N LEU A 479 38.03 -58.14 54.23
CA LEU A 479 38.51 -56.82 53.84
C LEU A 479 39.64 -56.34 54.75
N SER A 480 40.61 -55.71 54.15
CA SER A 480 41.52 -54.80 54.86
C SER A 480 41.00 -53.39 54.77
N ILE A 481 41.04 -52.62 55.87
CA ILE A 481 40.46 -51.28 55.93
C ILE A 481 41.48 -50.34 56.58
N GLY A 482 41.78 -49.23 55.90
CA GLY A 482 42.54 -48.11 56.47
C GLY A 482 41.59 -46.96 56.77
N VAL A 483 41.72 -46.34 57.91
CA VAL A 483 40.85 -45.25 58.36
C VAL A 483 41.68 -44.00 58.61
N ALA A 484 41.23 -42.84 58.08
CA ALA A 484 41.82 -41.55 58.36
C ALA A 484 40.72 -40.50 58.49
N ALA A 485 41.04 -39.33 59.06
CA ALA A 485 40.09 -38.23 59.17
C ALA A 485 40.64 -36.96 58.57
N TRP A 486 39.74 -36.20 57.97
CA TRP A 486 39.99 -34.82 57.55
C TRP A 486 39.15 -33.87 58.41
N ASN A 487 39.82 -32.95 59.10
CA ASN A 487 39.20 -32.02 60.05
C ASN A 487 38.71 -30.72 59.40
N GLY A 488 38.72 -30.60 58.06
CA GLY A 488 38.36 -29.37 57.35
C GLY A 488 39.44 -28.28 57.31
N SER A 489 40.64 -28.54 57.91
CA SER A 489 41.77 -27.59 57.86
C SER A 489 42.58 -27.75 56.56
N GLN A 490 43.37 -26.70 56.24
CA GLN A 490 44.25 -26.73 55.06
C GLN A 490 45.62 -27.35 55.37
N ASP A 491 45.98 -27.53 56.63
CA ASP A 491 47.33 -27.99 57.06
C ASP A 491 47.58 -29.44 56.61
N VAL A 492 46.58 -30.32 56.69
CA VAL A 492 46.61 -31.59 56.00
C VAL A 492 45.55 -31.53 54.93
N GLY A 493 45.92 -31.24 53.69
CA GLY A 493 44.98 -31.14 52.60
C GLY A 493 44.14 -32.42 52.49
N LEU A 494 42.92 -32.26 51.97
CA LEU A 494 41.96 -33.39 51.75
C LEU A 494 42.64 -34.57 51.06
N GLU A 495 43.54 -34.34 50.10
CA GLU A 495 44.35 -35.37 49.42
C GLU A 495 45.33 -36.08 50.38
N GLY A 496 45.79 -35.36 51.40
CA GLY A 496 46.63 -35.94 52.44
C GLY A 496 45.88 -36.95 53.28
N SER A 497 44.65 -36.68 53.67
CA SER A 497 43.82 -37.64 54.42
C SER A 497 43.47 -38.90 53.62
N LEU A 498 43.26 -38.79 52.32
CA LEU A 498 43.10 -39.96 51.45
C LEU A 498 44.34 -40.78 51.38
N LYS A 499 45.54 -40.15 51.25
CA LYS A 499 46.83 -40.86 51.28
C LYS A 499 47.10 -41.50 52.63
N GLN A 500 46.72 -40.91 53.75
CA GLN A 500 46.81 -41.49 55.08
C GLN A 500 45.95 -42.73 55.24
N ALA A 501 44.72 -42.72 54.72
CA ALA A 501 43.85 -43.89 54.68
C ALA A 501 44.43 -45.02 53.82
N ASP A 502 44.98 -44.67 52.64
CA ASP A 502 45.64 -45.65 51.77
C ASP A 502 46.88 -46.26 52.43
N ALA A 503 47.70 -45.47 53.14
CA ALA A 503 48.86 -45.96 53.91
C ALA A 503 48.41 -46.88 55.05
N ALA A 504 47.37 -46.55 55.79
CA ALA A 504 46.78 -47.39 56.81
C ALA A 504 46.20 -48.71 56.23
N LEU A 505 45.60 -48.63 55.05
CA LEU A 505 45.13 -49.85 54.33
C LEU A 505 46.30 -50.74 53.92
N TYR A 506 47.38 -50.13 53.47
CA TYR A 506 48.62 -50.93 53.14
C TYR A 506 49.21 -51.60 54.39
N GLU A 507 49.22 -50.90 55.53
CA GLU A 507 49.63 -51.51 56.81
C GLU A 507 48.68 -52.67 57.23
N ALA A 508 47.35 -52.48 57.06
CA ALA A 508 46.39 -53.53 57.32
C ALA A 508 46.63 -54.79 56.48
N LYS A 509 46.98 -54.64 55.20
CA LYS A 509 47.37 -55.72 54.33
C LYS A 509 48.64 -56.42 54.80
N ASN A 510 49.65 -55.69 55.33
CA ASN A 510 50.89 -56.20 55.83
C ASN A 510 50.76 -56.85 57.23
N ALA A 511 49.85 -56.37 58.05
CA ALA A 511 49.57 -56.88 59.40
C ALA A 511 48.86 -58.26 59.42
N GLY A 512 48.59 -58.79 58.26
CA GLY A 512 47.96 -60.15 58.13
C GLY A 512 46.57 -60.10 57.51
N ARG A 513 46.17 -58.96 56.99
CA ARG A 513 44.82 -58.69 56.37
C ARG A 513 43.68 -58.88 57.37
N ASN A 514 42.43 -58.76 56.85
CA ASN A 514 41.22 -58.84 57.66
C ASN A 514 41.29 -58.04 58.99
N CYS A 515 41.75 -56.82 58.92
CA CYS A 515 41.89 -55.93 60.07
C CYS A 515 41.65 -54.46 59.65
N VAL A 516 41.38 -53.67 60.65
CA VAL A 516 41.22 -52.20 60.50
C VAL A 516 42.45 -51.52 61.13
N ILE A 517 43.12 -50.68 60.40
CA ILE A 517 44.19 -49.79 60.90
C ILE A 517 43.78 -48.36 60.77
N VAL A 518 43.98 -47.62 61.85
CA VAL A 518 43.72 -46.18 61.90
C VAL A 518 45.04 -45.47 61.67
N ALA A 519 45.06 -44.51 60.73
CA ALA A 519 46.23 -43.70 60.48
C ALA A 519 46.61 -42.92 61.74
N ALA A 520 47.93 -42.90 62.03
CA ALA A 520 48.44 -42.05 63.11
C ALA A 520 48.13 -40.55 62.81
N ALA A 521 47.65 -39.88 63.83
CA ALA A 521 47.20 -38.48 63.71
C ALA A 521 48.32 -37.52 63.27
#